data_0c721e8c99348c4e6173f4023b85eddf
#
_entry.id   0c721e8c99348c4e6173f4023b85eddf
#
_cell.length_a   1.000
_cell.length_b   1.000
_cell.length_c   1.000
_cell.angle_alpha   90.00
_cell.angle_beta   90.00
_cell.angle_gamma   90.00
#
_symmetry.space_group_name_H-M   'P 1'
#
loop_
_entity.id
_entity.type
_entity.pdbx_description
1 polymer ?
#
loop_
_entity_poly.entity_id
_entity_poly.type
_entity_poly.pdbx_seq_one_letter_code
_entity_poly.pdbx_strand_id
1 'polypeptide(L)'
;LVLYEGPVKLTQRGELQQMLLAFVCVFACRLVGKIYGQIWRYGGIQCYMRLVCTDCVAFLIYVILESVLPVAHISFPRLLVLSTVNTMGALIMRMSYRYAYKCSNLETFSGKILAALLKIFAGIEVGETRDDQKIKVAIIGAGNVGVTLAGELLANKMASYVPKCFVDIDKSKGGREIQGLPVLSENEATFQKLKKYGIQEIIFALPSMADERRTERYLYYKNAGYKVKMYDYPKMQMAGGKRSLREFDIEELLFRAPRKLTNEKTDAYYNDKVILVTGGGGSIGSELCRQIVKMGPKKLIILDVYENGAYDLQQELRIAYGNEPGISVEIASITDSKAMERVFSKYHPQIVINAAAHKHVPLMENNCIEAINNNVFGTAVVVEMCEKYGAERFMMVSTDKAVNPTNVMGATKRMCEMIVQSASINGKVKYSATRFGNVLGSAGSVIPLFKRQIQNGGPITLTDKRIIRYFMTIPEASQLVLESGVIAHNGELLVLDMGKPIKILDLAENMIHLSGANNIKIVETGLRPGEKLYEELLVKTEELDKTENDLIFREKDKPLPTEAIREKLRMLKDVCENGDDEQAREMLRKVVPTFKRPEE
;
A
#
# COMPACT_ATOMS: atom_id res chain seq x y z
N LEU A 1 60.43 -5.58 -26.76
CA LEU A 1 61.18 -6.85 -27.01
C LEU A 1 60.70 -7.55 -28.28
N VAL A 2 59.40 -7.67 -28.56
CA VAL A 2 58.85 -8.32 -29.79
C VAL A 2 59.16 -7.55 -31.07
N LEU A 3 59.43 -6.26 -30.98
CA LEU A 3 59.82 -5.39 -32.10
C LEU A 3 61.34 -5.42 -32.39
N TYR A 4 62.13 -6.06 -31.50
CA TYR A 4 63.61 -5.99 -31.58
C TYR A 4 64.25 -7.19 -32.26
N GLU A 5 63.53 -8.30 -32.48
CA GLU A 5 64.03 -9.33 -33.41
C GLU A 5 63.84 -8.84 -34.84
N GLY A 6 64.91 -8.68 -35.54
CA GLY A 6 65.07 -8.00 -36.81
C GLY A 6 63.98 -8.20 -37.87
N PRO A 7 63.87 -7.35 -38.87
CA PRO A 7 62.75 -7.36 -39.79
C PRO A 7 62.73 -8.71 -40.54
N VAL A 8 61.65 -9.50 -40.24
CA VAL A 8 61.26 -10.51 -41.22
C VAL A 8 60.91 -9.69 -42.48
N LYS A 9 61.76 -9.70 -43.49
CA LYS A 9 61.45 -9.10 -44.80
C LYS A 9 60.35 -9.95 -45.43
N LEU A 10 59.14 -9.78 -45.01
CA LEU A 10 57.97 -10.21 -45.75
C LEU A 10 58.00 -9.43 -47.07
N THR A 11 57.85 -10.10 -48.17
CA THR A 11 57.58 -9.42 -49.44
C THR A 11 56.20 -8.76 -49.31
N GLN A 12 55.98 -7.60 -49.92
CA GLN A 12 54.67 -6.91 -49.91
C GLN A 12 53.48 -7.86 -50.19
N ARG A 13 53.73 -8.89 -51.02
CA ARG A 13 52.79 -9.94 -51.38
C ARG A 13 52.47 -10.88 -50.18
N GLY A 14 53.51 -11.23 -49.42
CA GLY A 14 53.36 -12.07 -48.22
C GLY A 14 52.62 -11.34 -47.05
N GLU A 15 52.88 -10.05 -46.88
CA GLU A 15 52.16 -9.22 -45.91
C GLU A 15 50.66 -9.13 -46.23
N LEU A 16 50.33 -8.91 -47.51
CA LEU A 16 48.96 -8.84 -47.98
C LEU A 16 48.19 -10.18 -47.76
N GLN A 17 48.86 -11.31 -48.04
CA GLN A 17 48.33 -12.65 -47.86
C GLN A 17 48.01 -12.91 -46.36
N GLN A 18 48.94 -12.55 -45.48
CA GLN A 18 48.74 -12.70 -44.03
C GLN A 18 47.62 -11.80 -43.48
N MET A 19 47.55 -10.55 -43.93
CA MET A 19 46.46 -9.66 -43.57
C MET A 19 45.09 -10.18 -44.03
N LEU A 20 45.01 -10.70 -45.25
CA LEU A 20 43.78 -11.28 -45.78
C LEU A 20 43.34 -12.52 -45.00
N LEU A 21 44.27 -13.43 -44.71
CA LEU A 21 44.04 -14.65 -43.95
C LEU A 21 43.51 -14.31 -42.52
N ALA A 22 44.19 -13.40 -41.82
CA ALA A 22 43.79 -12.94 -40.50
C ALA A 22 42.41 -12.29 -40.52
N PHE A 23 42.15 -11.43 -41.52
CA PHE A 23 40.84 -10.79 -41.68
C PHE A 23 39.73 -11.82 -41.87
N VAL A 24 39.92 -12.80 -42.77
CA VAL A 24 38.92 -13.85 -43.06
C VAL A 24 38.65 -14.68 -41.81
N CYS A 25 39.68 -15.12 -41.08
CA CYS A 25 39.52 -15.91 -39.87
C CYS A 25 38.74 -15.15 -38.79
N VAL A 26 39.13 -13.92 -38.48
CA VAL A 26 38.47 -13.10 -37.48
C VAL A 26 37.04 -12.75 -37.88
N PHE A 27 36.84 -12.35 -39.14
CA PHE A 27 35.50 -11.97 -39.63
C PHE A 27 34.55 -13.16 -39.64
N ALA A 28 34.99 -14.31 -40.17
CA ALA A 28 34.15 -15.53 -40.23
C ALA A 28 33.77 -16.00 -38.80
N CYS A 29 34.73 -16.07 -37.87
CA CYS A 29 34.45 -16.47 -36.49
C CYS A 29 33.51 -15.50 -35.79
N ARG A 30 33.69 -14.19 -35.94
CA ARG A 30 32.79 -13.18 -35.37
C ARG A 30 31.40 -13.21 -36.00
N LEU A 31 31.28 -13.59 -37.28
CA LEU A 31 29.99 -13.78 -37.95
C LEU A 31 29.25 -15.00 -37.36
N VAL A 32 29.92 -16.15 -37.27
CA VAL A 32 29.39 -17.39 -36.69
C VAL A 32 29.06 -17.20 -35.22
N GLY A 33 29.91 -16.51 -34.46
CA GLY A 33 29.70 -16.15 -33.08
C GLY A 33 28.58 -15.11 -32.84
N LYS A 34 27.94 -14.63 -33.94
CA LYS A 34 26.88 -13.60 -33.91
C LYS A 34 27.28 -12.30 -33.18
N ILE A 35 28.58 -11.94 -33.24
CA ILE A 35 29.12 -10.75 -32.58
C ILE A 35 28.56 -9.46 -33.20
N TYR A 36 28.33 -9.44 -34.51
CA TYR A 36 27.77 -8.29 -35.23
C TYR A 36 26.25 -8.11 -35.05
N GLY A 37 25.52 -9.15 -34.63
CA GLY A 37 24.10 -9.08 -34.33
C GLY A 37 23.79 -8.60 -32.91
N GLN A 38 24.80 -8.33 -32.09
CA GLN A 38 24.62 -7.90 -30.72
C GLN A 38 24.45 -6.37 -30.61
N ILE A 39 23.46 -5.95 -29.79
CA ILE A 39 23.22 -4.53 -29.47
C ILE A 39 24.14 -4.15 -28.30
N TRP A 40 25.34 -3.70 -28.57
CA TRP A 40 26.41 -3.45 -27.58
C TRP A 40 26.06 -2.42 -26.49
N ARG A 41 25.15 -1.49 -26.76
CA ARG A 41 24.69 -0.50 -25.77
C ARG A 41 24.04 -1.14 -24.53
N TYR A 42 23.46 -2.35 -24.68
CA TYR A 42 22.84 -3.13 -23.60
C TYR A 42 23.65 -4.36 -23.21
N GLY A 43 24.81 -4.60 -23.83
CA GLY A 43 25.60 -5.80 -23.62
C GLY A 43 26.05 -5.99 -22.17
N GLY A 44 25.74 -7.15 -21.58
CA GLY A 44 26.28 -7.59 -20.30
C GLY A 44 27.67 -8.21 -20.43
N ILE A 45 28.24 -8.63 -19.29
CA ILE A 45 29.57 -9.27 -19.24
C ILE A 45 29.67 -10.49 -20.17
N GLN A 46 28.57 -11.23 -20.32
CA GLN A 46 28.50 -12.39 -21.22
C GLN A 46 28.76 -12.04 -22.70
N CYS A 47 28.35 -10.84 -23.14
CA CYS A 47 28.62 -10.39 -24.50
C CYS A 47 30.12 -10.14 -24.76
N TYR A 48 30.82 -9.58 -23.78
CA TYR A 48 32.25 -9.34 -23.83
C TYR A 48 33.03 -10.66 -23.76
N MET A 49 32.62 -11.59 -22.87
CA MET A 49 33.22 -12.93 -22.81
C MET A 49 33.04 -13.69 -24.13
N ARG A 50 31.88 -13.60 -24.78
CA ARG A 50 31.64 -14.21 -26.09
C ARG A 50 32.57 -13.66 -27.15
N LEU A 51 32.84 -12.34 -27.16
CA LEU A 51 33.79 -11.72 -28.08
C LEU A 51 35.19 -12.29 -27.86
N VAL A 52 35.67 -12.34 -26.62
CA VAL A 52 37.01 -12.89 -26.28
C VAL A 52 37.11 -14.36 -26.69
N CYS A 53 36.15 -15.20 -26.36
CA CYS A 53 36.14 -16.61 -26.76
C CYS A 53 36.15 -16.77 -28.29
N THR A 54 35.37 -15.95 -29.01
CA THR A 54 35.30 -15.99 -30.46
C THR A 54 36.65 -15.60 -31.10
N ASP A 55 37.32 -14.58 -30.57
CA ASP A 55 38.62 -14.15 -31.05
C ASP A 55 39.72 -15.16 -30.70
N CYS A 56 39.67 -15.86 -29.56
CA CYS A 56 40.56 -16.98 -29.25
C CYS A 56 40.39 -18.14 -30.24
N VAL A 57 39.14 -18.49 -30.59
CA VAL A 57 38.87 -19.52 -31.60
C VAL A 57 39.42 -19.08 -32.98
N ALA A 58 39.22 -17.81 -33.36
CA ALA A 58 39.73 -17.25 -34.59
C ALA A 58 41.29 -17.33 -34.66
N PHE A 59 41.94 -17.04 -33.54
CA PHE A 59 43.40 -17.17 -33.43
C PHE A 59 43.87 -18.61 -33.63
N LEU A 60 43.24 -19.58 -32.99
CA LEU A 60 43.57 -21.00 -33.15
C LEU A 60 43.39 -21.46 -34.59
N ILE A 61 42.29 -21.10 -35.24
CA ILE A 61 42.03 -21.43 -36.65
C ILE A 61 43.08 -20.76 -37.54
N TYR A 62 43.43 -19.51 -37.28
CA TYR A 62 44.46 -18.81 -38.02
C TYR A 62 45.82 -19.53 -37.93
N VAL A 63 46.28 -19.91 -36.73
CA VAL A 63 47.53 -20.63 -36.51
C VAL A 63 47.55 -21.97 -37.24
N ILE A 64 46.46 -22.71 -37.25
CA ILE A 64 46.32 -23.96 -37.98
C ILE A 64 46.42 -23.72 -39.50
N LEU A 65 45.70 -22.73 -40.03
CA LEU A 65 45.71 -22.42 -41.47
C LEU A 65 47.07 -21.91 -41.94
N GLU A 66 47.73 -21.08 -41.11
CA GLU A 66 49.09 -20.62 -41.40
C GLU A 66 50.08 -21.78 -41.47
N SER A 67 49.94 -22.84 -40.67
CA SER A 67 50.80 -24.03 -40.71
C SER A 67 50.60 -24.92 -41.94
N VAL A 68 49.38 -24.89 -42.52
CA VAL A 68 49.01 -25.77 -43.66
C VAL A 68 49.11 -25.07 -44.99
N LEU A 69 48.89 -23.76 -45.05
CA LEU A 69 48.90 -23.00 -46.29
C LEU A 69 50.31 -22.54 -46.65
N PRO A 70 50.66 -22.45 -47.94
CA PRO A 70 51.97 -21.95 -48.42
C PRO A 70 52.09 -20.42 -48.32
N VAL A 71 52.00 -19.91 -47.09
CA VAL A 71 52.10 -18.48 -46.75
C VAL A 71 53.37 -18.22 -45.95
N ALA A 72 53.86 -16.98 -45.99
CA ALA A 72 55.05 -16.60 -45.22
C ALA A 72 54.80 -16.69 -43.73
N HIS A 73 55.55 -17.49 -42.96
CA HIS A 73 55.39 -17.71 -41.56
C HIS A 73 55.78 -16.50 -40.70
N ILE A 74 54.92 -16.16 -39.71
CA ILE A 74 55.19 -15.13 -38.69
C ILE A 74 55.53 -15.84 -37.37
N SER A 75 56.51 -15.33 -36.63
CA SER A 75 56.83 -15.92 -35.32
C SER A 75 55.63 -15.92 -34.37
N PHE A 76 55.40 -17.04 -33.68
CA PHE A 76 54.26 -17.22 -32.78
C PHE A 76 54.09 -16.09 -31.73
N PRO A 77 55.16 -15.55 -31.09
CA PRO A 77 55.03 -14.41 -30.18
C PRO A 77 54.45 -13.16 -30.86
N ARG A 78 54.79 -12.89 -32.12
CA ARG A 78 54.24 -11.75 -32.90
C ARG A 78 52.77 -11.96 -33.21
N LEU A 79 52.37 -13.16 -33.58
CA LEU A 79 50.97 -13.51 -33.81
C LEU A 79 50.11 -13.35 -32.54
N LEU A 80 50.63 -13.78 -31.40
CA LEU A 80 49.97 -13.64 -30.11
C LEU A 80 49.78 -12.16 -29.75
N VAL A 81 50.79 -11.33 -29.93
CA VAL A 81 50.71 -9.89 -29.68
C VAL A 81 49.68 -9.23 -30.60
N LEU A 82 49.69 -9.53 -31.89
CA LEU A 82 48.75 -8.96 -32.86
C LEU A 82 47.31 -9.35 -32.57
N SER A 83 47.07 -10.63 -32.22
CA SER A 83 45.77 -11.13 -31.83
C SER A 83 45.27 -10.45 -30.54
N THR A 84 46.14 -10.32 -29.53
CA THR A 84 45.82 -9.64 -28.27
C THR A 84 45.46 -8.16 -28.51
N VAL A 85 46.23 -7.44 -29.30
CA VAL A 85 45.97 -6.04 -29.65
C VAL A 85 44.64 -5.89 -30.40
N ASN A 86 44.32 -6.80 -31.35
CA ASN A 86 43.05 -6.79 -32.07
C ASN A 86 41.88 -6.99 -31.11
N THR A 87 41.95 -7.98 -30.21
CA THR A 87 40.88 -8.26 -29.22
C THR A 87 40.71 -7.12 -28.22
N MET A 88 41.84 -6.58 -27.70
CA MET A 88 41.79 -5.42 -26.80
C MET A 88 41.23 -4.19 -27.50
N GLY A 89 41.62 -3.90 -28.72
CA GLY A 89 41.05 -2.79 -29.50
C GLY A 89 39.55 -2.93 -29.71
N ALA A 90 39.11 -4.16 -30.03
CA ALA A 90 37.69 -4.46 -30.19
C ALA A 90 36.88 -4.31 -28.87
N LEU A 91 37.47 -4.71 -27.75
CA LEU A 91 36.89 -4.53 -26.43
C LEU A 91 36.81 -3.05 -26.04
N ILE A 92 37.91 -2.32 -26.15
CA ILE A 92 38.00 -0.89 -25.83
C ILE A 92 36.95 -0.11 -26.63
N MET A 93 36.85 -0.32 -27.92
CA MET A 93 35.88 0.37 -28.78
C MET A 93 34.45 0.12 -28.33
N ARG A 94 34.09 -1.13 -28.01
CA ARG A 94 32.72 -1.49 -27.55
C ARG A 94 32.41 -1.02 -26.15
N MET A 95 33.38 -1.07 -25.24
CA MET A 95 33.24 -0.53 -23.87
C MET A 95 33.12 1.00 -23.91
N SER A 96 33.93 1.68 -24.74
CA SER A 96 33.84 3.13 -24.93
C SER A 96 32.49 3.53 -25.53
N TYR A 97 31.97 2.81 -26.52
CA TYR A 97 30.65 3.03 -27.09
C TYR A 97 29.53 2.88 -26.01
N ARG A 98 29.60 1.80 -25.22
CA ARG A 98 28.64 1.59 -24.12
C ARG A 98 28.75 2.66 -23.04
N TYR A 99 29.99 3.02 -22.66
CA TYR A 99 30.22 4.07 -21.67
C TYR A 99 29.70 5.40 -22.17
N ALA A 100 29.96 5.78 -23.38
CA ALA A 100 29.48 7.00 -24.00
C ALA A 100 27.94 7.06 -24.05
N TYR A 101 27.28 5.94 -24.42
CA TYR A 101 25.82 5.86 -24.42
C TYR A 101 25.22 6.01 -23.01
N LYS A 102 25.87 5.42 -21.99
CA LYS A 102 25.44 5.58 -20.58
C LYS A 102 25.73 6.98 -20.02
N CYS A 103 26.88 7.54 -20.35
CA CYS A 103 27.35 8.82 -19.80
C CYS A 103 26.83 10.03 -20.56
N SER A 104 26.12 9.86 -21.68
CA SER A 104 25.50 10.97 -22.43
C SER A 104 24.45 11.75 -21.59
N ASN A 105 24.08 11.24 -20.43
CA ASN A 105 23.18 11.88 -19.45
C ASN A 105 23.93 12.50 -18.25
N LEU A 106 25.26 12.47 -18.19
CA LEU A 106 26.05 13.05 -17.09
C LEU A 106 26.64 14.39 -17.52
N GLU A 107 26.47 15.41 -16.72
CA GLU A 107 27.02 16.77 -16.91
C GLU A 107 28.56 16.84 -16.69
N THR A 108 29.28 15.73 -16.80
CA THR A 108 30.72 15.68 -16.62
C THR A 108 31.48 16.11 -17.87
N PHE A 109 32.61 16.81 -17.69
CA PHE A 109 33.48 17.27 -18.81
C PHE A 109 33.90 16.12 -19.73
N SER A 110 34.21 14.95 -19.16
CA SER A 110 34.53 13.72 -19.91
C SER A 110 33.34 13.20 -20.72
N GLY A 111 32.10 13.32 -20.22
CA GLY A 111 30.88 12.94 -20.94
C GLY A 111 30.62 13.83 -22.17
N LYS A 112 30.91 15.14 -22.06
CA LYS A 112 30.75 16.09 -23.17
C LYS A 112 31.76 15.82 -24.31
N ILE A 113 33.02 15.54 -23.95
CA ILE A 113 34.07 15.19 -24.96
C ILE A 113 33.70 13.89 -25.66
N LEU A 114 33.24 12.89 -24.92
CA LEU A 114 32.89 11.59 -25.46
C LEU A 114 31.64 11.65 -26.34
N ALA A 115 30.66 12.47 -25.99
CA ALA A 115 29.48 12.74 -26.81
C ALA A 115 29.85 13.46 -28.13
N ALA A 116 30.78 14.40 -28.08
CA ALA A 116 31.31 15.07 -29.27
C ALA A 116 32.06 14.09 -30.22
N LEU A 117 32.86 13.19 -29.65
CA LEU A 117 33.53 12.14 -30.41
C LEU A 117 32.54 11.16 -31.05
N LEU A 118 31.49 10.77 -30.35
CA LEU A 118 30.44 9.91 -30.91
C LEU A 118 29.65 10.60 -32.04
N LYS A 119 29.40 11.90 -31.94
CA LYS A 119 28.77 12.67 -33.00
C LYS A 119 29.63 12.71 -34.24
N ILE A 120 30.96 12.88 -34.08
CA ILE A 120 31.91 12.96 -35.17
C ILE A 120 32.12 11.59 -35.84
N PHE A 121 32.32 10.50 -35.04
CA PHE A 121 32.70 9.19 -35.57
C PHE A 121 31.53 8.26 -35.87
N ALA A 122 30.37 8.44 -35.25
CA ALA A 122 29.24 7.53 -35.41
C ALA A 122 27.95 8.21 -35.93
N GLY A 123 27.98 9.52 -36.19
CA GLY A 123 26.81 10.26 -36.68
C GLY A 123 25.60 10.25 -35.73
N ILE A 124 25.81 9.88 -34.46
CA ILE A 124 24.73 9.76 -33.46
C ILE A 124 24.57 11.09 -32.79
N GLU A 125 23.45 11.77 -33.03
CA GLU A 125 23.02 12.92 -32.20
C GLU A 125 22.60 12.42 -30.82
N VAL A 126 23.43 12.70 -29.83
CA VAL A 126 23.10 12.54 -28.43
C VAL A 126 22.14 13.69 -28.08
N GLY A 127 20.82 13.43 -28.09
CA GLY A 127 19.83 14.44 -27.77
C GLY A 127 20.07 15.00 -26.37
N GLU A 128 20.17 16.32 -26.26
CA GLU A 128 20.14 17.05 -24.99
C GLU A 128 18.77 16.78 -24.33
N THR A 129 18.73 15.83 -23.40
CA THR A 129 17.62 15.76 -22.48
C THR A 129 17.77 16.91 -21.51
N ARG A 130 16.85 17.88 -21.55
CA ARG A 130 16.76 18.95 -20.55
C ARG A 130 16.51 18.30 -19.19
N ASP A 131 17.59 18.09 -18.44
CA ASP A 131 17.57 17.58 -17.05
C ASP A 131 16.86 18.55 -16.10
N ASP A 132 16.65 19.80 -16.51
CA ASP A 132 16.02 20.86 -15.72
C ASP A 132 14.53 20.60 -15.41
N GLN A 133 13.87 19.69 -16.12
CA GLN A 133 12.47 19.34 -15.89
C GLN A 133 12.31 18.06 -15.05
N LYS A 134 13.40 17.35 -14.74
CA LYS A 134 13.34 16.10 -13.96
C LYS A 134 13.51 16.34 -12.48
N ILE A 135 12.77 15.61 -11.68
CA ILE A 135 12.86 15.65 -10.20
C ILE A 135 14.17 14.99 -9.77
N LYS A 136 15.03 15.77 -9.10
CA LYS A 136 16.32 15.29 -8.56
C LYS A 136 16.09 14.50 -7.29
N VAL A 137 16.55 13.24 -7.25
CA VAL A 137 16.29 12.34 -6.12
C VAL A 137 17.58 11.80 -5.50
N ALA A 138 17.53 11.56 -4.18
CA ALA A 138 18.49 10.73 -3.46
C ALA A 138 17.88 9.36 -3.19
N ILE A 139 18.67 8.30 -3.36
CA ILE A 139 18.23 6.92 -3.09
C ILE A 139 18.80 6.50 -1.74
N ILE A 140 17.93 6.17 -0.78
CA ILE A 140 18.32 5.66 0.53
C ILE A 140 18.48 4.14 0.44
N GLY A 141 19.71 3.68 0.63
CA GLY A 141 20.14 2.29 0.47
C GLY A 141 20.96 2.08 -0.81
N ALA A 142 22.27 1.95 -0.64
CA ALA A 142 23.26 1.61 -1.70
C ALA A 142 23.49 0.07 -1.78
N GLY A 143 22.43 -0.71 -1.58
CA GLY A 143 22.40 -2.17 -1.77
C GLY A 143 21.90 -2.54 -3.16
N ASN A 144 21.73 -3.85 -3.41
CA ASN A 144 21.32 -4.37 -4.73
C ASN A 144 20.03 -3.70 -5.26
N VAL A 145 19.05 -3.44 -4.40
CA VAL A 145 17.76 -2.84 -4.78
C VAL A 145 17.94 -1.38 -5.21
N GLY A 146 18.67 -0.59 -4.41
CA GLY A 146 18.94 0.82 -4.74
C GLY A 146 19.80 0.97 -5.99
N VAL A 147 20.81 0.11 -6.18
CA VAL A 147 21.67 0.10 -7.38
C VAL A 147 20.86 -0.28 -8.62
N THR A 148 19.94 -1.23 -8.51
CA THR A 148 19.05 -1.60 -9.62
C THR A 148 18.12 -0.44 -9.99
N LEU A 149 17.49 0.19 -9.00
CA LEU A 149 16.64 1.37 -9.21
C LEU A 149 17.41 2.52 -9.89
N ALA A 150 18.60 2.84 -9.38
CA ALA A 150 19.44 3.88 -9.99
C ALA A 150 19.76 3.57 -11.44
N GLY A 151 20.11 2.31 -11.74
CA GLY A 151 20.38 1.86 -13.10
C GLY A 151 19.18 1.99 -14.03
N GLU A 152 17.99 1.68 -13.56
CA GLU A 152 16.74 1.83 -14.32
C GLU A 152 16.41 3.30 -14.58
N LEU A 153 16.51 4.16 -13.56
CA LEU A 153 16.26 5.60 -13.70
C LEU A 153 17.27 6.28 -14.64
N LEU A 154 18.54 5.90 -14.56
CA LEU A 154 19.60 6.43 -15.45
C LEU A 154 19.46 5.92 -16.90
N ALA A 155 19.00 4.69 -17.08
CA ALA A 155 18.82 4.10 -18.41
C ALA A 155 17.55 4.60 -19.12
N ASN A 156 16.54 5.02 -18.39
CA ASN A 156 15.24 5.44 -18.93
C ASN A 156 15.22 6.95 -19.16
N LYS A 157 15.41 7.40 -20.41
CA LYS A 157 15.33 8.82 -20.80
C LYS A 157 13.97 9.46 -20.53
N MET A 158 12.89 8.67 -20.46
CA MET A 158 11.52 9.13 -20.17
C MET A 158 11.19 9.14 -18.67
N ALA A 159 12.12 8.72 -17.80
CA ALA A 159 11.88 8.76 -16.36
C ALA A 159 11.73 10.21 -15.87
N SER A 160 10.73 10.43 -15.04
CA SER A 160 10.47 11.73 -14.40
C SER A 160 11.49 12.05 -13.29
N TYR A 161 12.29 11.06 -12.86
CA TYR A 161 13.27 11.16 -11.79
C TYR A 161 14.70 11.02 -12.32
N VAL A 162 15.62 11.80 -11.72
CA VAL A 162 17.05 11.65 -11.97
C VAL A 162 17.79 11.46 -10.64
N PRO A 163 18.41 10.29 -10.38
CA PRO A 163 19.18 10.07 -9.17
C PRO A 163 20.48 10.89 -9.20
N LYS A 164 20.81 11.60 -8.12
CA LYS A 164 22.04 12.40 -7.99
C LYS A 164 23.01 11.83 -6.95
N CYS A 165 22.53 11.06 -5.97
CA CYS A 165 23.37 10.41 -4.97
C CYS A 165 22.64 9.24 -4.30
N PHE A 166 23.41 8.38 -3.65
CA PHE A 166 22.92 7.44 -2.65
C PHE A 166 23.18 7.97 -1.25
N VAL A 167 22.37 7.53 -0.29
CA VAL A 167 22.66 7.64 1.14
C VAL A 167 22.57 6.25 1.74
N ASP A 168 23.59 5.82 2.47
CA ASP A 168 23.61 4.51 3.13
C ASP A 168 23.96 4.65 4.61
N ILE A 169 23.38 3.77 5.41
CA ILE A 169 23.63 3.66 6.85
C ILE A 169 25.00 3.04 7.10
N ASP A 170 25.43 2.16 6.22
CA ASP A 170 26.72 1.50 6.28
C ASP A 170 27.83 2.52 5.94
N LYS A 171 28.53 2.95 7.00
CA LYS A 171 29.63 3.92 6.89
C LYS A 171 30.76 3.43 5.97
N SER A 172 30.91 2.12 5.79
CA SER A 172 31.96 1.54 4.93
C SER A 172 31.76 1.86 3.44
N LYS A 173 30.53 2.17 3.03
CA LYS A 173 30.17 2.54 1.67
C LYS A 173 30.29 4.04 1.39
N GLY A 174 30.31 4.85 2.45
CA GLY A 174 30.40 6.31 2.34
C GLY A 174 31.67 6.77 1.63
N GLY A 175 31.56 7.80 0.81
CA GLY A 175 32.68 8.36 0.03
C GLY A 175 33.05 7.56 -1.21
N ARG A 176 32.33 6.47 -1.53
CA ARG A 176 32.49 5.68 -2.78
C ARG A 176 31.50 6.14 -3.83
N GLU A 177 31.71 5.67 -5.05
CA GLU A 177 30.79 5.88 -6.17
C GLU A 177 30.20 4.57 -6.66
N ILE A 178 28.90 4.58 -6.97
CA ILE A 178 28.18 3.46 -7.58
C ILE A 178 27.43 3.97 -8.81
N GLN A 179 27.74 3.40 -9.97
CA GLN A 179 27.18 3.82 -11.26
C GLN A 179 27.39 5.32 -11.60
N GLY A 180 28.50 5.91 -11.12
CA GLY A 180 28.81 7.33 -11.31
C GLY A 180 28.05 8.26 -10.34
N LEU A 181 27.35 7.71 -9.33
CA LEU A 181 26.67 8.47 -8.29
C LEU A 181 27.41 8.34 -6.95
N PRO A 182 27.66 9.44 -6.24
CA PRO A 182 28.33 9.40 -4.94
C PRO A 182 27.45 8.74 -3.88
N VAL A 183 28.08 7.96 -2.99
CA VAL A 183 27.43 7.39 -1.80
C VAL A 183 27.76 8.25 -0.59
N LEU A 184 26.74 8.83 0.02
CA LEU A 184 26.84 9.62 1.25
C LEU A 184 26.60 8.72 2.47
N SER A 185 27.41 8.86 3.51
CA SER A 185 27.11 8.26 4.82
C SER A 185 26.04 9.07 5.52
N GLU A 186 25.04 8.40 6.12
CA GLU A 186 24.00 9.07 6.89
C GLU A 186 24.56 9.65 8.19
N ASN A 187 24.60 10.99 8.29
CA ASN A 187 25.04 11.76 9.44
C ASN A 187 24.41 13.15 9.44
N GLU A 188 24.68 13.97 10.44
CA GLU A 188 24.15 15.34 10.55
C GLU A 188 24.46 16.24 9.33
N ALA A 189 25.60 16.01 8.67
CA ALA A 189 25.98 16.76 7.46
C ALA A 189 25.27 16.28 6.19
N THR A 190 24.49 15.19 6.25
CA THR A 190 23.81 14.62 5.08
C THR A 190 22.86 15.62 4.43
N PHE A 191 22.06 16.32 5.22
CA PHE A 191 21.10 17.31 4.71
C PHE A 191 21.77 18.48 3.99
N GLN A 192 22.93 18.95 4.46
CA GLN A 192 23.70 20.00 3.77
C GLN A 192 24.17 19.51 2.39
N LYS A 193 24.64 18.26 2.31
CA LYS A 193 25.06 17.65 1.04
C LYS A 193 23.88 17.44 0.11
N LEU A 194 22.73 16.97 0.61
CA LEU A 194 21.50 16.80 -0.19
C LEU A 194 21.04 18.14 -0.79
N LYS A 195 21.07 19.22 -0.02
CA LYS A 195 20.78 20.57 -0.51
C LYS A 195 21.78 20.99 -1.60
N LYS A 196 23.07 20.72 -1.43
CA LYS A 196 24.11 21.03 -2.42
C LYS A 196 23.88 20.30 -3.75
N TYR A 197 23.37 19.05 -3.72
CA TYR A 197 22.98 18.29 -4.92
C TYR A 197 21.61 18.70 -5.48
N GLY A 198 20.91 19.62 -4.83
CA GLY A 198 19.59 20.09 -5.26
C GLY A 198 18.52 19.01 -5.18
N ILE A 199 18.62 18.09 -4.21
CA ILE A 199 17.66 16.99 -4.04
C ILE A 199 16.30 17.55 -3.66
N GLN A 200 15.27 17.10 -4.39
CA GLN A 200 13.87 17.48 -4.20
C GLN A 200 13.07 16.38 -3.49
N GLU A 201 13.34 15.13 -3.83
CA GLU A 201 12.65 13.97 -3.27
C GLU A 201 13.64 12.88 -2.85
N ILE A 202 13.21 12.02 -1.95
CA ILE A 202 13.98 10.87 -1.46
C ILE A 202 13.24 9.59 -1.81
N ILE A 203 13.97 8.59 -2.28
CA ILE A 203 13.41 7.27 -2.58
C ILE A 203 14.07 6.22 -1.67
N PHE A 204 13.29 5.55 -0.83
CA PHE A 204 13.75 4.45 0.00
C PHE A 204 13.82 3.16 -0.82
N ALA A 205 14.99 2.54 -0.83
CA ALA A 205 15.27 1.26 -1.50
C ALA A 205 15.84 0.23 -0.50
N LEU A 206 15.14 0.03 0.63
CA LEU A 206 15.54 -0.79 1.77
C LEU A 206 14.50 -1.90 2.07
N PRO A 207 14.39 -2.95 1.24
CA PRO A 207 13.33 -3.95 1.36
C PRO A 207 13.43 -4.83 2.62
N SER A 208 14.62 -4.93 3.21
CA SER A 208 14.88 -5.81 4.36
C SER A 208 14.87 -5.10 5.71
N MET A 209 14.48 -3.82 5.75
CA MET A 209 14.44 -3.05 6.99
C MET A 209 13.16 -3.35 7.77
N ALA A 210 13.29 -3.58 9.09
CA ALA A 210 12.15 -3.72 9.99
C ALA A 210 11.28 -2.46 9.97
N ASP A 211 9.95 -2.64 10.05
CA ASP A 211 8.97 -1.56 9.88
C ASP A 211 9.15 -0.39 10.85
N GLU A 212 9.53 -0.67 12.10
CA GLU A 212 9.81 0.36 13.10
C GLU A 212 10.97 1.28 12.70
N ARG A 213 12.10 0.70 12.27
CA ARG A 213 13.28 1.46 11.81
C ARG A 213 13.00 2.19 10.50
N ARG A 214 12.13 1.63 9.65
CA ARG A 214 11.71 2.27 8.40
C ARG A 214 10.90 3.53 8.68
N THR A 215 9.98 3.45 9.65
CA THR A 215 9.14 4.57 10.09
C THR A 215 9.99 5.68 10.74
N GLU A 216 10.94 5.34 11.61
CA GLU A 216 11.87 6.29 12.22
C GLU A 216 12.65 7.09 11.17
N ARG A 217 13.20 6.40 10.16
CA ARG A 217 13.94 7.05 9.08
C ARG A 217 13.07 7.84 8.12
N TYR A 218 11.87 7.37 7.85
CA TYR A 218 10.91 8.14 7.09
C TYR A 218 10.65 9.49 7.77
N LEU A 219 10.39 9.48 9.08
CA LEU A 219 10.19 10.71 9.86
C LEU A 219 11.45 11.59 9.88
N TYR A 220 12.63 11.01 9.95
CA TYR A 220 13.91 11.73 9.93
C TYR A 220 14.06 12.60 8.67
N TYR A 221 13.83 12.03 7.49
CA TYR A 221 13.92 12.76 6.22
C TYR A 221 12.72 13.69 5.99
N LYS A 222 11.55 13.29 6.43
CA LYS A 222 10.34 14.10 6.35
C LYS A 222 10.42 15.37 7.18
N ASN A 223 10.88 15.26 8.43
CA ASN A 223 11.07 16.40 9.32
C ASN A 223 12.13 17.38 8.80
N ALA A 224 13.05 16.90 7.96
CA ALA A 224 14.00 17.74 7.24
C ALA A 224 13.40 18.41 5.97
N GLY A 225 12.10 18.22 5.69
CA GLY A 225 11.37 18.88 4.60
C GLY A 225 11.44 18.17 3.25
N TYR A 226 11.90 16.91 3.18
CA TYR A 226 11.93 16.15 1.95
C TYR A 226 10.65 15.34 1.73
N LYS A 227 10.21 15.26 0.49
CA LYS A 227 9.19 14.29 0.06
C LYS A 227 9.84 12.91 -0.06
N VAL A 228 9.25 11.92 0.61
CA VAL A 228 9.79 10.56 0.69
C VAL A 228 8.88 9.59 -0.07
N LYS A 229 9.46 8.75 -0.93
CA LYS A 229 8.78 7.67 -1.67
C LYS A 229 9.42 6.33 -1.34
N MET A 230 8.62 5.26 -1.40
CA MET A 230 9.11 3.89 -1.23
C MET A 230 9.28 3.23 -2.59
N TYR A 231 10.37 2.51 -2.77
CA TYR A 231 10.57 1.64 -3.93
C TYR A 231 10.26 0.20 -3.54
N ASP A 232 9.15 -0.31 -4.06
CA ASP A 232 8.73 -1.69 -3.83
C ASP A 232 9.43 -2.59 -4.86
N TYR A 233 10.44 -3.32 -4.40
CA TYR A 233 11.11 -4.33 -5.23
C TYR A 233 10.25 -5.59 -5.24
N PRO A 234 9.73 -6.04 -6.38
CA PRO A 234 8.91 -7.24 -6.41
C PRO A 234 9.69 -8.42 -5.84
N LYS A 235 9.21 -8.98 -4.73
CA LYS A 235 9.66 -10.30 -4.27
C LYS A 235 9.39 -11.26 -5.41
N MET A 236 10.40 -12.05 -5.78
CA MET A 236 10.38 -13.02 -6.88
C MET A 236 9.38 -14.17 -6.62
N GLN A 237 8.11 -13.83 -6.47
CA GLN A 237 7.01 -14.79 -6.40
C GLN A 237 5.87 -14.25 -7.25
N MET A 238 5.78 -14.78 -8.46
CA MET A 238 4.81 -14.62 -9.52
C MET A 238 5.30 -13.82 -10.74
N ALA A 239 5.26 -14.52 -11.86
CA ALA A 239 5.47 -13.95 -13.18
C ALA A 239 4.45 -12.83 -13.45
N GLY A 240 4.92 -11.60 -13.68
CA GLY A 240 4.07 -10.51 -14.15
C GLY A 240 4.04 -9.22 -13.33
N GLY A 241 4.70 -9.14 -12.18
CA GLY A 241 4.71 -7.93 -11.36
C GLY A 241 5.43 -6.75 -12.02
N LYS A 242 4.70 -5.68 -12.35
CA LYS A 242 5.30 -4.41 -12.82
C LYS A 242 6.06 -3.75 -11.68
N ARG A 243 7.32 -3.37 -11.90
CA ARG A 243 8.11 -2.54 -11.00
C ARG A 243 7.50 -1.14 -10.98
N SER A 244 7.05 -0.68 -9.83
CA SER A 244 6.46 0.65 -9.67
C SER A 244 7.05 1.38 -8.47
N LEU A 245 7.10 2.70 -8.56
CA LEU A 245 7.23 3.56 -7.39
C LEU A 245 5.87 3.58 -6.70
N ARG A 246 5.78 2.99 -5.51
CA ARG A 246 4.56 2.96 -4.73
C ARG A 246 4.43 4.28 -3.96
N GLU A 247 3.25 4.89 -4.05
CA GLU A 247 2.85 5.91 -3.10
C GLU A 247 2.70 5.28 -1.71
N PHE A 248 2.97 6.06 -0.68
CA PHE A 248 2.83 5.60 0.71
C PHE A 248 1.40 5.11 0.96
N ASP A 249 1.23 3.92 1.57
CA ASP A 249 -0.10 3.41 1.87
C ASP A 249 -0.79 4.27 2.92
N ILE A 250 -2.11 4.38 2.80
CA ILE A 250 -2.94 5.13 3.76
C ILE A 250 -2.74 4.61 5.19
N GLU A 251 -2.48 3.31 5.35
CA GLU A 251 -2.20 2.67 6.64
C GLU A 251 -0.90 3.14 7.28
N GLU A 252 0.09 3.49 6.47
CA GLU A 252 1.37 4.03 6.93
C GLU A 252 1.24 5.46 7.50
N LEU A 253 0.08 6.14 7.27
CA LEU A 253 -0.23 7.43 7.88
C LEU A 253 -0.44 7.36 9.41
N LEU A 254 -0.64 6.18 9.98
CA LEU A 254 -0.72 6.01 11.43
C LEU A 254 0.61 6.11 12.16
N PHE A 255 1.74 6.09 11.43
CA PHE A 255 3.10 6.12 12.00
C PHE A 255 3.35 5.04 13.07
N ARG A 256 2.66 3.92 12.99
CA ARG A 256 2.87 2.73 13.81
C ARG A 256 2.71 1.47 12.97
N ALA A 257 3.42 0.41 13.33
CA ALA A 257 3.26 -0.89 12.69
C ALA A 257 1.81 -1.39 12.88
N PRO A 258 1.19 -1.98 11.84
CA PRO A 258 -0.06 -2.70 12.01
C PRO A 258 0.12 -3.79 13.07
N ARG A 259 -0.77 -3.80 14.07
CA ARG A 259 -0.73 -4.83 15.10
C ARG A 259 -1.20 -6.15 14.49
N LYS A 260 -0.33 -7.15 14.41
CA LYS A 260 -0.71 -8.52 14.03
C LYS A 260 -1.28 -9.21 15.26
N LEU A 261 -2.57 -9.35 15.29
CA LEU A 261 -3.31 -10.01 16.34
C LEU A 261 -3.77 -11.38 15.80
N THR A 262 -2.88 -12.37 15.74
CA THR A 262 -3.28 -13.75 15.47
C THR A 262 -3.61 -14.42 16.81
N ASN A 263 -4.83 -14.91 16.95
CA ASN A 263 -5.27 -15.63 18.13
C ASN A 263 -5.91 -16.96 17.72
N GLU A 264 -5.22 -18.07 18.02
CA GLU A 264 -5.69 -19.42 17.69
C GLU A 264 -7.07 -19.73 18.31
N LYS A 265 -7.40 -19.14 19.45
CA LYS A 265 -8.74 -19.26 20.06
C LYS A 265 -9.82 -18.62 19.18
N THR A 266 -9.49 -17.47 18.58
CA THR A 266 -10.40 -16.77 17.67
C THR A 266 -10.64 -17.58 16.39
N ASP A 267 -9.57 -18.11 15.79
CA ASP A 267 -9.68 -18.95 14.60
C ASP A 267 -10.52 -20.20 14.87
N ALA A 268 -10.28 -20.88 15.99
CA ALA A 268 -11.04 -22.06 16.39
C ALA A 268 -12.51 -21.76 16.67
N TYR A 269 -12.86 -20.58 17.15
CA TYR A 269 -14.24 -20.18 17.45
C TYR A 269 -15.10 -20.03 16.19
N TYR A 270 -14.55 -19.49 15.12
CA TYR A 270 -15.25 -19.27 13.85
C TYR A 270 -15.16 -20.45 12.90
N ASN A 271 -14.26 -21.40 13.15
CA ASN A 271 -14.09 -22.61 12.35
C ASN A 271 -15.36 -23.46 12.34
N ASP A 272 -15.70 -24.02 11.17
CA ASP A 272 -16.88 -24.87 10.93
C ASP A 272 -18.24 -24.25 11.33
N LYS A 273 -18.33 -22.92 11.45
CA LYS A 273 -19.57 -22.19 11.77
C LYS A 273 -20.25 -21.65 10.52
N VAL A 274 -21.59 -21.55 10.58
CA VAL A 274 -22.40 -20.81 9.62
C VAL A 274 -22.50 -19.35 10.10
N ILE A 275 -21.90 -18.42 9.34
CA ILE A 275 -21.71 -17.04 9.76
C ILE A 275 -22.42 -16.10 8.79
N LEU A 276 -23.26 -15.19 9.33
CA LEU A 276 -23.93 -14.12 8.60
C LEU A 276 -23.29 -12.79 8.94
N VAL A 277 -22.84 -12.05 7.92
CA VAL A 277 -22.36 -10.66 8.06
C VAL A 277 -23.31 -9.74 7.31
N THR A 278 -24.03 -8.88 8.04
CA THR A 278 -24.86 -7.84 7.45
C THR A 278 -24.04 -6.59 7.20
N GLY A 279 -24.34 -5.84 6.13
CA GLY A 279 -23.46 -4.76 5.67
C GLY A 279 -22.13 -5.29 5.13
N GLY A 280 -22.14 -6.52 4.61
CA GLY A 280 -20.95 -7.24 4.20
C GLY A 280 -20.20 -6.63 3.00
N GLY A 281 -20.87 -5.81 2.17
CA GLY A 281 -20.25 -5.04 1.09
C GLY A 281 -19.62 -3.71 1.53
N GLY A 282 -19.83 -3.31 2.79
CA GLY A 282 -19.24 -2.10 3.39
C GLY A 282 -17.78 -2.27 3.78
N SER A 283 -17.10 -1.18 4.15
CA SER A 283 -15.65 -1.18 4.46
C SER A 283 -15.26 -2.12 5.61
N ILE A 284 -16.04 -2.14 6.71
CA ILE A 284 -15.81 -3.04 7.86
C ILE A 284 -16.33 -4.44 7.55
N GLY A 285 -17.56 -4.55 7.03
CA GLY A 285 -18.18 -5.83 6.73
C GLY A 285 -17.37 -6.67 5.74
N SER A 286 -16.83 -6.05 4.69
CA SER A 286 -15.99 -6.75 3.71
C SER A 286 -14.69 -7.27 4.32
N GLU A 287 -14.06 -6.50 5.19
CA GLU A 287 -12.85 -6.95 5.87
C GLU A 287 -13.11 -8.03 6.91
N LEU A 288 -14.23 -7.95 7.65
CA LEU A 288 -14.69 -9.05 8.51
C LEU A 288 -14.84 -10.34 7.69
N CYS A 289 -15.49 -10.27 6.51
CA CYS A 289 -15.63 -11.42 5.63
C CYS A 289 -14.27 -11.95 5.16
N ARG A 290 -13.31 -11.10 4.78
CA ARG A 290 -11.96 -11.51 4.38
C ARG A 290 -11.20 -12.23 5.49
N GLN A 291 -11.38 -11.81 6.73
CA GLN A 291 -10.73 -12.44 7.87
C GLN A 291 -11.43 -13.76 8.26
N ILE A 292 -12.75 -13.77 8.29
CA ILE A 292 -13.55 -14.96 8.62
C ILE A 292 -13.27 -16.10 7.64
N VAL A 293 -13.15 -15.83 6.34
CA VAL A 293 -12.86 -16.89 5.33
C VAL A 293 -11.56 -17.62 5.65
N LYS A 294 -10.54 -16.92 6.18
CA LYS A 294 -9.25 -17.52 6.57
C LYS A 294 -9.36 -18.47 7.77
N MET A 295 -10.40 -18.32 8.58
CA MET A 295 -10.65 -19.13 9.78
C MET A 295 -11.40 -20.44 9.48
N GLY A 296 -11.74 -20.71 8.21
CA GLY A 296 -12.39 -21.96 7.78
C GLY A 296 -13.84 -22.11 8.24
N PRO A 297 -14.73 -21.13 8.01
CA PRO A 297 -16.14 -21.26 8.35
C PRO A 297 -16.80 -22.36 7.49
N LYS A 298 -17.80 -23.05 8.00
CA LYS A 298 -18.63 -23.97 7.23
C LYS A 298 -19.36 -23.25 6.09
N LYS A 299 -19.84 -22.03 6.37
CA LYS A 299 -20.50 -21.18 5.39
C LYS A 299 -20.42 -19.71 5.80
N LEU A 300 -20.09 -18.84 4.84
CA LEU A 300 -20.13 -17.39 5.00
C LEU A 300 -21.27 -16.82 4.14
N ILE A 301 -22.20 -16.09 4.79
CA ILE A 301 -23.30 -15.39 4.14
C ILE A 301 -22.99 -13.89 4.21
N ILE A 302 -22.81 -13.27 3.06
CA ILE A 302 -22.60 -11.83 2.87
C ILE A 302 -23.96 -11.23 2.55
N LEU A 303 -24.50 -10.40 3.46
CA LEU A 303 -25.78 -9.72 3.24
C LEU A 303 -25.54 -8.22 3.13
N ASP A 304 -26.01 -7.61 2.05
CA ASP A 304 -25.97 -6.15 1.88
C ASP A 304 -27.15 -5.71 1.01
N VAL A 305 -27.53 -4.44 1.13
CA VAL A 305 -28.47 -3.77 0.23
C VAL A 305 -27.78 -3.29 -1.05
N TYR A 306 -26.47 -3.04 -0.97
CA TYR A 306 -25.65 -2.56 -2.09
C TYR A 306 -24.99 -3.74 -2.84
N GLU A 307 -25.60 -4.09 -3.96
CA GLU A 307 -25.24 -5.26 -4.76
C GLU A 307 -23.78 -5.23 -5.24
N ASN A 308 -23.27 -4.08 -5.74
CA ASN A 308 -21.93 -4.02 -6.32
C ASN A 308 -20.84 -4.34 -5.28
N GLY A 309 -20.93 -3.77 -4.07
CA GLY A 309 -19.95 -4.06 -3.02
C GLY A 309 -19.96 -5.53 -2.58
N ALA A 310 -21.13 -6.13 -2.51
CA ALA A 310 -21.28 -7.56 -2.17
C ALA A 310 -20.77 -8.48 -3.29
N TYR A 311 -21.03 -8.12 -4.54
CA TYR A 311 -20.56 -8.85 -5.72
C TYR A 311 -19.03 -8.79 -5.84
N ASP A 312 -18.44 -7.61 -5.75
CA ASP A 312 -16.99 -7.42 -5.83
C ASP A 312 -16.26 -8.25 -4.78
N LEU A 313 -16.76 -8.21 -3.54
CA LEU A 313 -16.21 -9.02 -2.45
C LEU A 313 -16.35 -10.53 -2.74
N GLN A 314 -17.51 -10.98 -3.25
CA GLN A 314 -17.71 -12.37 -3.59
C GLN A 314 -16.71 -12.85 -4.65
N GLN A 315 -16.48 -12.04 -5.71
CA GLN A 315 -15.52 -12.38 -6.76
C GLN A 315 -14.09 -12.42 -6.21
N GLU A 316 -13.71 -11.43 -5.38
CA GLU A 316 -12.40 -11.41 -4.72
C GLU A 316 -12.16 -12.68 -3.90
N LEU A 317 -13.11 -13.05 -3.05
CA LEU A 317 -12.98 -14.22 -2.19
C LEU A 317 -13.01 -15.54 -2.99
N ARG A 318 -13.81 -15.64 -4.05
CA ARG A 318 -13.82 -16.82 -4.93
C ARG A 318 -12.50 -17.00 -5.70
N ILE A 319 -11.90 -15.90 -6.15
CA ILE A 319 -10.58 -15.93 -6.82
C ILE A 319 -9.49 -16.39 -5.84
N ALA A 320 -9.55 -15.91 -4.59
CA ALA A 320 -8.53 -16.21 -3.60
C ALA A 320 -8.64 -17.61 -2.98
N TYR A 321 -9.87 -18.11 -2.76
CA TYR A 321 -10.15 -19.33 -1.99
C TYR A 321 -10.95 -20.40 -2.76
N GLY A 322 -11.35 -20.13 -4.00
CA GLY A 322 -12.18 -21.05 -4.78
C GLY A 322 -13.63 -21.12 -4.28
N ASN A 323 -14.21 -22.32 -4.34
CA ASN A 323 -15.58 -22.55 -3.86
C ASN A 323 -15.67 -23.01 -2.39
N GLU A 324 -14.56 -23.22 -1.76
CA GLU A 324 -14.42 -23.60 -0.35
C GLU A 324 -13.75 -22.46 0.45
N PRO A 325 -14.32 -22.01 1.57
CA PRO A 325 -15.61 -22.39 2.14
C PRO A 325 -16.80 -21.86 1.33
N GLY A 326 -18.00 -22.45 1.52
CA GLY A 326 -19.20 -22.05 0.79
C GLY A 326 -19.58 -20.57 1.04
N ILE A 327 -19.35 -19.69 0.05
CA ILE A 327 -19.67 -18.26 0.12
C ILE A 327 -20.98 -17.99 -0.59
N SER A 328 -21.94 -17.38 0.13
CA SER A 328 -23.23 -16.96 -0.42
C SER A 328 -23.42 -15.46 -0.27
N VAL A 329 -24.03 -14.82 -1.26
CA VAL A 329 -24.44 -13.42 -1.20
C VAL A 329 -25.94 -13.34 -1.22
N GLU A 330 -26.51 -12.55 -0.31
CA GLU A 330 -27.94 -12.22 -0.24
C GLU A 330 -28.10 -10.71 -0.33
N ILE A 331 -28.87 -10.24 -1.31
CA ILE A 331 -29.19 -8.82 -1.47
C ILE A 331 -30.52 -8.55 -0.78
N ALA A 332 -30.44 -7.91 0.40
CA ALA A 332 -31.59 -7.60 1.22
C ALA A 332 -31.31 -6.45 2.19
N SER A 333 -32.36 -5.71 2.56
CA SER A 333 -32.30 -4.76 3.66
C SER A 333 -32.54 -5.47 5.00
N ILE A 334 -31.79 -5.11 6.02
CA ILE A 334 -32.02 -5.57 7.39
C ILE A 334 -33.38 -5.09 7.97
N THR A 335 -34.01 -4.08 7.34
CA THR A 335 -35.32 -3.55 7.73
C THR A 335 -36.47 -4.40 7.18
N ASP A 336 -36.24 -5.22 6.15
CA ASP A 336 -37.24 -6.12 5.58
C ASP A 336 -37.29 -7.43 6.37
N SER A 337 -38.21 -7.51 7.33
CA SER A 337 -38.39 -8.69 8.19
C SER A 337 -38.66 -9.97 7.40
N LYS A 338 -39.39 -9.89 6.26
CA LYS A 338 -39.70 -11.05 5.43
C LYS A 338 -38.44 -11.54 4.66
N ALA A 339 -37.62 -10.62 4.17
CA ALA A 339 -36.35 -10.97 3.55
C ALA A 339 -35.39 -11.59 4.58
N MET A 340 -35.29 -10.98 5.75
CA MET A 340 -34.46 -11.51 6.84
C MET A 340 -34.94 -12.90 7.29
N GLU A 341 -36.24 -13.10 7.41
CA GLU A 341 -36.78 -14.41 7.72
C GLU A 341 -36.44 -15.48 6.68
N ARG A 342 -36.51 -15.15 5.38
CA ARG A 342 -36.06 -16.06 4.32
C ARG A 342 -34.58 -16.43 4.43
N VAL A 343 -33.73 -15.44 4.76
CA VAL A 343 -32.27 -15.68 4.93
C VAL A 343 -32.02 -16.57 6.15
N PHE A 344 -32.62 -16.27 7.29
CA PHE A 344 -32.41 -17.04 8.51
C PHE A 344 -32.98 -18.46 8.41
N SER A 345 -34.16 -18.64 7.81
CA SER A 345 -34.75 -19.96 7.60
C SER A 345 -33.96 -20.83 6.61
N LYS A 346 -33.31 -20.20 5.62
CA LYS A 346 -32.50 -20.91 4.62
C LYS A 346 -31.14 -21.36 5.17
N TYR A 347 -30.50 -20.51 5.97
CA TYR A 347 -29.10 -20.72 6.33
C TYR A 347 -28.88 -21.12 7.78
N HIS A 348 -29.82 -20.83 8.69
CA HIS A 348 -29.69 -21.04 10.15
C HIS A 348 -28.33 -20.57 10.68
N PRO A 349 -27.99 -19.26 10.57
CA PRO A 349 -26.70 -18.76 10.97
C PRO A 349 -26.48 -18.94 12.48
N GLN A 350 -25.31 -19.52 12.83
CA GLN A 350 -24.90 -19.71 14.22
C GLN A 350 -24.30 -18.42 14.80
N ILE A 351 -23.56 -17.69 13.97
CA ILE A 351 -22.95 -16.41 14.36
C ILE A 351 -23.46 -15.33 13.40
N VAL A 352 -23.94 -14.22 13.97
CA VAL A 352 -24.43 -13.08 13.22
C VAL A 352 -23.63 -11.83 13.61
N ILE A 353 -23.01 -11.17 12.62
CA ILE A 353 -22.27 -9.94 12.81
C ILE A 353 -22.99 -8.82 12.08
N ASN A 354 -23.56 -7.89 12.85
CA ASN A 354 -24.33 -6.77 12.31
C ASN A 354 -23.41 -5.53 12.10
N ALA A 355 -22.90 -5.36 10.87
CA ALA A 355 -22.15 -4.19 10.47
C ALA A 355 -22.96 -3.24 9.56
N ALA A 356 -24.22 -3.57 9.27
CA ALA A 356 -25.12 -2.71 8.49
C ALA A 356 -25.55 -1.49 9.30
N ALA A 357 -25.29 -0.29 8.80
CA ALA A 357 -25.75 0.97 9.38
C ALA A 357 -25.55 2.15 8.43
N HIS A 358 -26.41 3.15 8.52
CA HIS A 358 -26.15 4.49 8.00
C HIS A 358 -25.22 5.23 8.96
N LYS A 359 -24.02 5.65 8.47
CA LYS A 359 -22.94 6.18 9.32
C LYS A 359 -22.60 7.65 9.12
N HIS A 360 -23.09 8.28 8.04
CA HIS A 360 -22.72 9.65 7.70
C HIS A 360 -23.50 10.67 8.52
N VAL A 361 -22.85 11.25 9.53
CA VAL A 361 -23.46 12.21 10.45
C VAL A 361 -24.21 13.33 9.72
N PRO A 362 -23.59 14.09 8.76
CA PRO A 362 -24.31 15.20 8.13
C PRO A 362 -25.54 14.78 7.31
N LEU A 363 -25.53 13.56 6.77
CA LEU A 363 -26.71 13.07 6.03
C LEU A 363 -27.82 12.66 6.97
N MET A 364 -27.48 12.01 8.10
CA MET A 364 -28.49 11.54 9.06
C MET A 364 -29.10 12.68 9.86
N GLU A 365 -28.42 13.81 9.99
CA GLU A 365 -29.01 15.02 10.57
C GLU A 365 -30.23 15.54 9.77
N ASN A 366 -30.24 15.34 8.47
CA ASN A 366 -31.32 15.74 7.59
C ASN A 366 -32.26 14.58 7.18
N ASN A 367 -32.05 13.37 7.74
CA ASN A 367 -32.83 12.17 7.42
C ASN A 367 -32.97 11.32 8.70
N CYS A 368 -33.60 11.91 9.73
CA CYS A 368 -33.69 11.29 11.06
C CYS A 368 -34.55 10.03 11.03
N ILE A 369 -35.68 10.07 10.36
CA ILE A 369 -36.57 8.92 10.19
C ILE A 369 -35.86 7.75 9.54
N GLU A 370 -35.11 8.00 8.45
CA GLU A 370 -34.35 6.98 7.75
C GLU A 370 -33.23 6.39 8.64
N ALA A 371 -32.54 7.24 9.42
CA ALA A 371 -31.54 6.79 10.37
C ALA A 371 -32.13 5.86 11.44
N ILE A 372 -33.33 6.18 11.97
CA ILE A 372 -34.04 5.34 12.93
C ILE A 372 -34.47 4.03 12.26
N ASN A 373 -35.12 4.11 11.10
CA ASN A 373 -35.60 2.93 10.37
C ASN A 373 -34.44 1.95 10.08
N ASN A 374 -33.40 2.43 9.47
CA ASN A 374 -32.28 1.54 9.08
C ASN A 374 -31.50 1.04 10.31
N ASN A 375 -31.07 1.95 11.19
CA ASN A 375 -30.16 1.56 12.27
C ASN A 375 -30.93 0.87 13.41
N VAL A 376 -32.03 1.50 13.93
CA VAL A 376 -32.72 1.01 15.11
C VAL A 376 -33.61 -0.16 14.76
N PHE A 377 -34.57 0.02 13.85
CA PHE A 377 -35.50 -1.05 13.50
C PHE A 377 -34.82 -2.18 12.73
N GLY A 378 -33.86 -1.87 11.84
CA GLY A 378 -33.05 -2.90 11.19
C GLY A 378 -32.29 -3.77 12.20
N THR A 379 -31.68 -3.17 13.24
CA THR A 379 -31.02 -3.95 14.32
C THR A 379 -32.06 -4.77 15.12
N ALA A 380 -33.22 -4.21 15.43
CA ALA A 380 -34.29 -4.94 16.14
C ALA A 380 -34.77 -6.17 15.36
N VAL A 381 -34.96 -6.04 14.04
CA VAL A 381 -35.33 -7.18 13.15
C VAL A 381 -34.24 -8.28 13.17
N VAL A 382 -32.95 -7.91 13.05
CA VAL A 382 -31.88 -8.92 13.08
C VAL A 382 -31.82 -9.63 14.45
N VAL A 383 -31.98 -8.91 15.55
CA VAL A 383 -32.03 -9.47 16.90
C VAL A 383 -33.23 -10.44 17.04
N GLU A 384 -34.41 -10.05 16.56
CA GLU A 384 -35.60 -10.92 16.55
C GLU A 384 -35.37 -12.20 15.77
N MET A 385 -34.75 -12.11 14.59
CA MET A 385 -34.43 -13.29 13.80
C MET A 385 -33.40 -14.21 14.48
N CYS A 386 -32.40 -13.64 15.17
CA CYS A 386 -31.46 -14.42 15.97
C CYS A 386 -32.15 -15.25 17.04
N GLU A 387 -33.08 -14.65 17.78
CA GLU A 387 -33.86 -15.37 18.78
C GLU A 387 -34.78 -16.43 18.18
N LYS A 388 -35.49 -16.08 17.11
CA LYS A 388 -36.42 -16.98 16.43
C LYS A 388 -35.76 -18.22 15.85
N TYR A 389 -34.58 -18.06 15.27
CA TYR A 389 -33.86 -19.14 14.58
C TYR A 389 -32.71 -19.74 15.41
N GLY A 390 -32.55 -19.31 16.68
CA GLY A 390 -31.63 -19.92 17.62
C GLY A 390 -30.14 -19.73 17.26
N ALA A 391 -29.75 -18.52 16.89
CA ALA A 391 -28.33 -18.20 16.73
C ALA A 391 -27.57 -18.39 18.06
N GLU A 392 -26.30 -18.77 17.98
CA GLU A 392 -25.45 -18.93 19.18
C GLU A 392 -24.92 -17.56 19.67
N ARG A 393 -24.60 -16.67 18.71
CA ARG A 393 -23.98 -15.38 18.99
C ARG A 393 -24.47 -14.30 18.01
N PHE A 394 -24.77 -13.13 18.57
CA PHE A 394 -24.96 -11.88 17.84
C PHE A 394 -23.92 -10.86 18.26
N MET A 395 -23.28 -10.21 17.31
CA MET A 395 -22.28 -9.17 17.51
C MET A 395 -22.69 -7.93 16.72
N MET A 396 -22.69 -6.77 17.37
CA MET A 396 -22.97 -5.50 16.71
C MET A 396 -21.73 -4.63 16.62
N VAL A 397 -21.44 -4.14 15.42
CA VAL A 397 -20.45 -3.06 15.22
C VAL A 397 -21.07 -1.75 15.69
N SER A 398 -20.44 -1.08 16.67
CA SER A 398 -20.84 0.22 17.18
C SER A 398 -19.75 1.28 16.97
N THR A 399 -19.91 2.46 17.55
CA THR A 399 -19.07 3.63 17.32
C THR A 399 -18.85 4.43 18.60
N ASP A 400 -17.73 5.14 18.67
CA ASP A 400 -17.44 6.18 19.67
C ASP A 400 -18.52 7.27 19.77
N LYS A 401 -19.23 7.53 18.66
CA LYS A 401 -20.29 8.54 18.58
C LYS A 401 -21.58 8.15 19.32
N ALA A 402 -21.69 6.89 19.75
CA ALA A 402 -22.78 6.43 20.63
C ALA A 402 -22.56 6.83 22.12
N VAL A 403 -21.33 7.26 22.47
CA VAL A 403 -20.99 7.80 23.80
C VAL A 403 -21.45 9.26 23.87
N ASN A 404 -22.37 9.58 24.79
CA ASN A 404 -22.91 10.92 24.91
C ASN A 404 -23.20 11.57 23.54
N PRO A 405 -24.13 10.98 22.74
CA PRO A 405 -24.32 11.39 21.36
C PRO A 405 -24.77 12.86 21.27
N THR A 406 -24.21 13.58 20.29
CA THR A 406 -24.60 14.96 19.95
C THR A 406 -25.21 15.04 18.56
N ASN A 407 -25.42 13.89 17.92
CA ASN A 407 -25.96 13.77 16.57
C ASN A 407 -26.90 12.56 16.45
N VAL A 408 -27.78 12.62 15.46
CA VAL A 408 -28.81 11.60 15.19
C VAL A 408 -28.18 10.21 14.97
N MET A 409 -27.10 10.12 14.16
CA MET A 409 -26.44 8.85 13.87
C MET A 409 -25.90 8.20 15.16
N GLY A 410 -25.20 8.96 16.00
CA GLY A 410 -24.71 8.46 17.30
C GLY A 410 -25.85 8.03 18.23
N ALA A 411 -26.93 8.81 18.28
CA ALA A 411 -28.13 8.49 19.10
C ALA A 411 -28.83 7.20 18.60
N THR A 412 -28.96 7.01 17.28
CA THR A 412 -29.49 5.74 16.73
C THR A 412 -28.61 4.54 17.09
N LYS A 413 -27.28 4.68 17.03
CA LYS A 413 -26.35 3.61 17.43
C LYS A 413 -26.42 3.32 18.92
N ARG A 414 -26.58 4.35 19.77
CA ARG A 414 -26.83 4.15 21.22
C ARG A 414 -28.12 3.39 21.46
N MET A 415 -29.19 3.71 20.74
CA MET A 415 -30.44 2.96 20.85
C MET A 415 -30.26 1.49 20.43
N CYS A 416 -29.46 1.22 19.39
CA CYS A 416 -29.10 -0.15 18.97
C CYS A 416 -28.36 -0.90 20.09
N GLU A 417 -27.41 -0.26 20.78
CA GLU A 417 -26.69 -0.85 21.92
C GLU A 417 -27.68 -1.23 23.05
N MET A 418 -28.62 -0.34 23.35
CA MET A 418 -29.66 -0.62 24.37
C MET A 418 -30.54 -1.81 23.99
N ILE A 419 -30.90 -1.98 22.70
CA ILE A 419 -31.64 -3.14 22.19
C ILE A 419 -30.82 -4.42 22.40
N VAL A 420 -29.54 -4.42 21.97
CA VAL A 420 -28.64 -5.57 22.07
C VAL A 420 -28.42 -5.99 23.53
N GLN A 421 -28.17 -5.02 24.41
CA GLN A 421 -28.01 -5.27 25.84
C GLN A 421 -29.29 -5.82 26.47
N SER A 422 -30.46 -5.25 26.14
CA SER A 422 -31.74 -5.71 26.65
C SER A 422 -32.09 -7.13 26.20
N ALA A 423 -31.79 -7.48 24.96
CA ALA A 423 -32.01 -8.82 24.42
C ALA A 423 -31.24 -9.89 25.20
N SER A 424 -30.10 -9.55 25.80
CA SER A 424 -29.29 -10.47 26.60
C SER A 424 -29.95 -10.94 27.90
N ILE A 425 -30.95 -10.22 28.41
CA ILE A 425 -31.56 -10.52 29.73
C ILE A 425 -32.33 -11.83 29.69
N ASN A 426 -33.11 -12.05 28.65
CA ASN A 426 -34.05 -13.17 28.57
C ASN A 426 -33.75 -14.11 27.36
N GLY A 427 -32.80 -13.72 26.51
CA GLY A 427 -32.46 -14.44 25.28
C GLY A 427 -31.60 -15.67 25.53
N LYS A 428 -31.72 -16.64 24.62
CA LYS A 428 -30.80 -17.80 24.55
C LYS A 428 -29.52 -17.49 23.78
N VAL A 429 -29.56 -16.44 22.97
CA VAL A 429 -28.45 -15.96 22.15
C VAL A 429 -27.48 -15.14 23.01
N LYS A 430 -26.18 -15.26 22.76
CA LYS A 430 -25.19 -14.41 23.42
C LYS A 430 -25.03 -13.12 22.62
N TYR A 431 -25.35 -12.00 23.23
CA TYR A 431 -25.32 -10.67 22.61
C TYR A 431 -24.09 -9.88 23.03
N SER A 432 -23.49 -9.13 22.10
CA SER A 432 -22.44 -8.15 22.41
C SER A 432 -22.44 -7.02 21.39
N ALA A 433 -21.88 -5.88 21.77
CA ALA A 433 -21.58 -4.78 20.86
C ALA A 433 -20.15 -4.29 21.07
N THR A 434 -19.50 -3.82 20.00
CA THR A 434 -18.11 -3.33 20.05
C THR A 434 -18.02 -1.92 19.49
N ARG A 435 -17.59 -0.98 20.32
CA ARG A 435 -17.34 0.42 19.98
C ARG A 435 -15.91 0.63 19.54
N PHE A 436 -15.73 1.40 18.48
CA PHE A 436 -14.44 1.93 18.07
C PHE A 436 -14.60 3.27 17.36
N GLY A 437 -13.49 4.02 17.23
CA GLY A 437 -13.45 5.32 16.58
C GLY A 437 -13.38 5.25 15.06
N ASN A 438 -12.66 6.20 14.44
CA ASN A 438 -12.58 6.24 13.00
C ASN A 438 -11.62 5.16 12.46
N VAL A 439 -11.95 4.64 11.29
CA VAL A 439 -11.06 3.73 10.54
C VAL A 439 -10.52 4.40 9.30
N LEU A 440 -9.23 4.19 9.03
CA LEU A 440 -8.55 4.80 7.90
C LEU A 440 -9.05 4.26 6.56
N GLY A 441 -9.24 5.16 5.60
CA GLY A 441 -9.55 4.77 4.22
C GLY A 441 -10.97 4.23 3.99
N SER A 442 -11.85 4.24 5.01
CA SER A 442 -13.24 3.80 4.83
C SER A 442 -13.99 4.69 3.83
N ALA A 443 -14.92 4.09 3.07
CA ALA A 443 -15.72 4.79 2.07
C ALA A 443 -16.41 6.03 2.65
N GLY A 444 -16.29 7.18 1.95
CA GLY A 444 -16.83 8.47 2.36
C GLY A 444 -16.16 9.13 3.58
N SER A 445 -15.02 8.60 4.05
CA SER A 445 -14.25 9.22 5.14
C SER A 445 -13.36 10.38 4.65
N VAL A 446 -12.69 11.05 5.59
CA VAL A 446 -11.87 12.24 5.35
C VAL A 446 -10.69 11.97 4.39
N ILE A 447 -10.06 10.79 4.44
CA ILE A 447 -8.88 10.47 3.61
C ILE A 447 -9.24 10.34 2.13
N PRO A 448 -10.24 9.56 1.70
CA PRO A 448 -10.69 9.56 0.31
C PRO A 448 -11.15 10.94 -0.19
N LEU A 449 -11.74 11.77 0.69
CA LEU A 449 -12.12 13.13 0.34
C LEU A 449 -10.88 13.99 0.06
N PHE A 450 -9.91 14.01 0.98
CA PHE A 450 -8.67 14.77 0.82
C PHE A 450 -7.88 14.30 -0.41
N LYS A 451 -7.81 12.98 -0.65
CA LYS A 451 -7.15 12.42 -1.85
C LYS A 451 -7.78 12.97 -3.14
N ARG A 452 -9.11 13.01 -3.23
CA ARG A 452 -9.83 13.60 -4.37
C ARG A 452 -9.57 15.09 -4.52
N GLN A 453 -9.60 15.85 -3.42
CA GLN A 453 -9.34 17.29 -3.44
C GLN A 453 -7.91 17.59 -3.89
N ILE A 454 -6.93 16.83 -3.42
CA ILE A 454 -5.53 16.93 -3.86
C ILE A 454 -5.41 16.63 -5.36
N GLN A 455 -6.02 15.55 -5.84
CA GLN A 455 -5.99 15.17 -7.26
C GLN A 455 -6.61 16.24 -8.18
N ASN A 456 -7.61 16.97 -7.67
CA ASN A 456 -8.25 18.06 -8.39
C ASN A 456 -7.53 19.42 -8.24
N GLY A 457 -6.33 19.46 -7.62
CA GLY A 457 -5.57 20.69 -7.43
C GLY A 457 -5.96 21.53 -6.20
N GLY A 458 -6.80 20.99 -5.32
CA GLY A 458 -7.25 21.63 -4.08
C GLY A 458 -8.48 22.57 -4.27
N PRO A 459 -8.83 23.35 -3.24
CA PRO A 459 -8.26 23.30 -1.90
C PRO A 459 -8.70 22.06 -1.11
N ILE A 460 -7.93 21.69 -0.05
CA ILE A 460 -8.43 20.77 0.98
C ILE A 460 -9.37 21.54 1.90
N THR A 461 -10.55 20.99 2.13
CA THR A 461 -11.53 21.56 3.05
C THR A 461 -11.43 20.89 4.42
N LEU A 462 -11.15 21.67 5.45
CA LEU A 462 -11.06 21.24 6.84
C LEU A 462 -12.19 21.92 7.63
N THR A 463 -12.91 21.19 8.46
CA THR A 463 -14.03 21.76 9.20
C THR A 463 -13.55 22.66 10.35
N ASP A 464 -12.49 22.27 11.07
CA ASP A 464 -11.80 23.08 12.06
C ASP A 464 -10.38 22.55 12.28
N LYS A 465 -9.39 23.44 12.41
CA LYS A 465 -7.97 23.08 12.61
C LYS A 465 -7.68 22.37 13.94
N ARG A 466 -8.56 22.54 14.92
CA ARG A 466 -8.43 21.96 16.25
C ARG A 466 -8.92 20.53 16.33
N ILE A 467 -9.65 20.04 15.32
CA ILE A 467 -10.26 18.71 15.33
C ILE A 467 -9.20 17.64 15.49
N ILE A 468 -9.41 16.79 16.45
CA ILE A 468 -8.66 15.56 16.65
C ILE A 468 -9.57 14.35 16.50
N ARG A 469 -9.03 13.26 15.96
CA ARG A 469 -9.73 11.97 15.82
C ARG A 469 -8.79 10.84 16.17
N TYR A 470 -9.35 9.77 16.66
CA TYR A 470 -8.65 8.52 16.84
C TYR A 470 -8.78 7.68 15.57
N PHE A 471 -7.69 7.04 15.16
CA PHE A 471 -7.69 6.24 13.96
C PHE A 471 -7.10 4.84 14.19
N MET A 472 -7.70 3.87 13.54
CA MET A 472 -7.24 2.50 13.46
C MET A 472 -7.29 2.05 11.99
N THR A 473 -6.51 1.04 11.59
CA THR A 473 -6.67 0.45 10.27
C THR A 473 -7.95 -0.40 10.22
N ILE A 474 -8.53 -0.56 9.03
CA ILE A 474 -9.71 -1.42 8.86
C ILE A 474 -9.40 -2.86 9.25
N PRO A 475 -8.25 -3.47 8.85
CA PRO A 475 -7.89 -4.81 9.30
C PRO A 475 -7.76 -4.98 10.81
N GLU A 476 -7.12 -4.00 11.52
CA GLU A 476 -7.02 -4.04 12.98
C GLU A 476 -8.39 -3.97 13.65
N ALA A 477 -9.23 -3.01 13.25
CA ALA A 477 -10.57 -2.87 13.81
C ALA A 477 -11.40 -4.13 13.61
N SER A 478 -11.37 -4.71 12.41
CA SER A 478 -12.11 -5.93 12.09
C SER A 478 -11.62 -7.12 12.90
N GLN A 479 -10.31 -7.27 13.07
CA GLN A 479 -9.74 -8.36 13.86
C GLN A 479 -10.10 -8.24 15.34
N LEU A 480 -10.02 -7.03 15.92
CA LEU A 480 -10.44 -6.78 17.31
C LEU A 480 -11.94 -6.97 17.50
N VAL A 481 -12.79 -6.65 16.51
CA VAL A 481 -14.21 -6.96 16.54
C VAL A 481 -14.46 -8.48 16.59
N LEU A 482 -13.76 -9.27 15.76
CA LEU A 482 -13.88 -10.73 15.81
C LEU A 482 -13.41 -11.29 17.15
N GLU A 483 -12.32 -10.81 17.68
CA GLU A 483 -11.81 -11.21 18.99
C GLU A 483 -12.75 -10.79 20.12
N SER A 484 -13.32 -9.58 20.05
CA SER A 484 -14.38 -9.12 20.96
C SER A 484 -15.55 -10.08 21.01
N GLY A 485 -15.95 -10.65 19.86
CA GLY A 485 -17.01 -11.65 19.79
C GLY A 485 -16.69 -12.95 20.53
N VAL A 486 -15.43 -13.32 20.64
CA VAL A 486 -14.99 -14.53 21.37
C VAL A 486 -14.97 -14.30 22.88
N ILE A 487 -14.38 -13.18 23.31
CA ILE A 487 -14.16 -12.89 24.74
C ILE A 487 -15.38 -12.29 25.45
N ALA A 488 -16.33 -11.72 24.69
CA ALA A 488 -17.50 -11.08 25.28
C ALA A 488 -18.39 -12.05 26.04
N HIS A 489 -18.78 -11.68 27.24
CA HIS A 489 -19.91 -12.30 27.92
C HIS A 489 -21.24 -11.76 27.37
N ASN A 490 -22.35 -12.37 27.80
CA ASN A 490 -23.66 -11.99 27.29
C ASN A 490 -24.08 -10.59 27.78
N GLY A 491 -24.45 -9.72 26.84
CA GLY A 491 -24.91 -8.35 27.11
C GLY A 491 -23.79 -7.32 27.21
N GLU A 492 -22.55 -7.69 27.02
CA GLU A 492 -21.42 -6.78 27.17
C GLU A 492 -21.25 -5.82 26.00
N LEU A 493 -20.88 -4.60 26.38
CA LEU A 493 -20.46 -3.54 25.49
C LEU A 493 -18.93 -3.38 25.60
N LEU A 494 -18.25 -3.71 24.52
CA LEU A 494 -16.80 -3.67 24.45
C LEU A 494 -16.32 -2.40 23.75
N VAL A 495 -15.15 -1.91 24.13
CA VAL A 495 -14.55 -0.68 23.61
C VAL A 495 -13.11 -0.95 23.22
N LEU A 496 -12.74 -0.61 21.97
CA LEU A 496 -11.39 -0.83 21.47
C LEU A 496 -10.45 0.32 21.83
N ASP A 497 -9.20 -0.02 22.19
CA ASP A 497 -8.13 0.96 22.35
C ASP A 497 -7.69 1.49 20.99
N MET A 498 -8.01 2.74 20.70
CA MET A 498 -7.69 3.42 19.45
C MET A 498 -6.26 4.00 19.41
N GLY A 499 -5.51 3.90 20.50
CA GLY A 499 -4.19 4.50 20.62
C GLY A 499 -4.20 6.03 20.73
N LYS A 500 -3.19 6.70 20.15
CA LYS A 500 -3.04 8.15 20.26
C LYS A 500 -3.93 8.90 19.27
N PRO A 501 -4.52 10.04 19.67
CA PRO A 501 -5.31 10.89 18.78
C PRO A 501 -4.44 11.60 17.75
N ILE A 502 -4.99 11.85 16.56
CA ILE A 502 -4.34 12.52 15.43
C ILE A 502 -5.11 13.80 15.09
N LYS A 503 -4.41 14.91 14.92
CA LYS A 503 -5.01 16.15 14.38
C LYS A 503 -5.33 15.97 12.90
N ILE A 504 -6.54 16.34 12.50
CA ILE A 504 -6.95 16.24 11.08
C ILE A 504 -6.14 17.21 10.20
N LEU A 505 -5.70 18.35 10.75
CA LEU A 505 -4.78 19.26 10.07
C LEU A 505 -3.45 18.56 9.72
N ASP A 506 -2.83 17.89 10.71
CA ASP A 506 -1.56 17.16 10.48
C ASP A 506 -1.73 16.06 9.43
N LEU A 507 -2.88 15.38 9.44
CA LEU A 507 -3.22 14.39 8.42
C LEU A 507 -3.33 15.02 7.02
N ALA A 508 -4.00 16.17 6.89
CA ALA A 508 -4.14 16.90 5.63
C ALA A 508 -2.78 17.36 5.08
N GLU A 509 -1.95 17.98 5.93
CA GLU A 509 -0.60 18.42 5.58
C GLU A 509 0.27 17.24 5.13
N ASN A 510 0.19 16.12 5.85
CA ASN A 510 0.89 14.89 5.49
C ASN A 510 0.46 14.36 4.13
N MET A 511 -0.83 14.36 3.85
CA MET A 511 -1.35 13.89 2.57
C MET A 511 -0.95 14.81 1.40
N ILE A 512 -0.92 16.14 1.58
CA ILE A 512 -0.39 17.08 0.58
C ILE A 512 1.08 16.77 0.32
N HIS A 513 1.86 16.63 1.39
CA HIS A 513 3.30 16.32 1.30
C HIS A 513 3.58 15.02 0.55
N LEU A 514 2.82 13.97 0.88
CA LEU A 514 2.95 12.64 0.24
C LEU A 514 2.53 12.64 -1.23
N SER A 515 1.51 13.44 -1.58
CA SER A 515 1.01 13.53 -2.95
C SER A 515 1.97 14.25 -3.91
N GLY A 516 2.93 15.04 -3.38
CA GLY A 516 3.81 15.89 -4.16
C GLY A 516 3.16 17.08 -4.81
N ALA A 517 1.91 17.33 -4.49
CA ALA A 517 1.23 18.51 -4.99
C ALA A 517 1.82 19.76 -4.34
N ASN A 518 2.25 20.71 -5.16
CA ASN A 518 2.71 22.02 -4.71
C ASN A 518 1.52 23.00 -4.68
N ASN A 519 1.46 23.86 -3.67
CA ASN A 519 0.51 24.97 -3.55
C ASN A 519 -0.96 24.57 -3.27
N ILE A 520 -1.23 23.42 -2.67
CA ILE A 520 -2.59 23.11 -2.20
C ILE A 520 -2.87 23.87 -0.91
N LYS A 521 -3.88 24.72 -0.94
CA LYS A 521 -4.35 25.45 0.24
C LYS A 521 -5.27 24.57 1.09
N ILE A 522 -5.18 24.74 2.42
CA ILE A 522 -6.15 24.17 3.36
C ILE A 522 -7.09 25.32 3.75
N VAL A 523 -8.39 25.11 3.51
CA VAL A 523 -9.45 26.10 3.79
C VAL A 523 -10.32 25.56 4.91
N GLU A 524 -10.59 26.39 5.90
CA GLU A 524 -11.47 26.08 7.04
C GLU A 524 -12.91 26.40 6.66
N THR A 525 -13.84 25.44 6.83
CA THR A 525 -15.24 25.57 6.38
C THR A 525 -16.24 25.73 7.52
N GLY A 526 -15.80 25.58 8.76
CA GLY A 526 -16.67 25.53 9.94
C GLY A 526 -17.16 24.10 10.24
N LEU A 527 -17.54 23.88 11.50
CA LEU A 527 -18.09 22.60 11.96
C LEU A 527 -19.43 22.32 11.27
N ARG A 528 -19.65 21.05 10.94
CA ARG A 528 -20.91 20.58 10.37
C ARG A 528 -21.94 20.35 11.49
N PRO A 529 -23.25 20.38 11.19
CA PRO A 529 -24.27 19.99 12.16
C PRO A 529 -23.97 18.63 12.79
N GLY A 530 -24.00 18.56 14.12
CA GLY A 530 -23.75 17.33 14.89
C GLY A 530 -22.27 16.91 15.00
N GLU A 531 -21.31 17.67 14.44
CA GLU A 531 -19.89 17.34 14.52
C GLU A 531 -19.26 17.86 15.80
N LYS A 532 -18.54 16.97 16.53
CA LYS A 532 -17.79 17.33 17.75
C LYS A 532 -16.37 17.79 17.39
N LEU A 533 -15.81 18.75 18.13
CA LEU A 533 -14.39 19.08 18.06
C LEU A 533 -13.49 17.92 18.51
N TYR A 534 -13.89 17.28 19.60
CA TYR A 534 -13.19 16.15 20.20
C TYR A 534 -14.17 14.98 20.33
N GLU A 535 -13.76 13.81 19.89
CA GLU A 535 -14.53 12.57 20.08
C GLU A 535 -14.16 11.95 21.42
N GLU A 536 -15.17 11.54 22.17
CA GLU A 536 -15.00 10.82 23.42
C GLU A 536 -14.90 9.32 23.09
N LEU A 537 -13.71 8.75 23.19
CA LEU A 537 -13.54 7.30 23.01
C LEU A 537 -14.16 6.51 24.16
N LEU A 538 -14.09 7.07 25.36
CA LEU A 538 -14.35 6.41 26.62
C LEU A 538 -15.06 7.38 27.55
N VAL A 539 -16.12 6.94 28.20
CA VAL A 539 -16.47 7.42 29.51
C VAL A 539 -15.26 7.10 30.38
N LYS A 540 -14.72 8.03 31.11
CA LYS A 540 -13.48 8.01 31.92
C LYS A 540 -12.88 6.63 32.14
N THR A 541 -11.57 6.46 31.98
CA THR A 541 -10.81 5.20 32.15
C THR A 541 -11.11 4.43 33.43
N GLU A 542 -11.68 5.08 34.46
CA GLU A 542 -12.07 4.51 35.74
C GLU A 542 -13.39 3.69 35.67
N GLU A 543 -14.18 3.84 34.60
CA GLU A 543 -15.44 3.14 34.37
C GLU A 543 -15.31 1.89 33.50
N LEU A 544 -14.11 1.54 33.09
CA LEU A 544 -13.84 0.38 32.22
C LEU A 544 -13.11 -0.72 32.96
N ASP A 545 -13.55 -1.95 32.72
CA ASP A 545 -12.84 -3.14 33.14
C ASP A 545 -11.92 -3.65 32.03
N LYS A 546 -10.73 -4.15 32.40
CA LYS A 546 -9.82 -4.83 31.49
C LYS A 546 -10.39 -6.19 31.08
N THR A 547 -10.14 -6.58 29.86
CA THR A 547 -10.40 -7.94 29.38
C THR A 547 -9.09 -8.76 29.32
N GLU A 548 -9.15 -9.98 28.78
CA GLU A 548 -7.98 -10.82 28.51
C GLU A 548 -7.05 -10.20 27.44
N ASN A 549 -7.58 -9.28 26.61
CA ASN A 549 -6.84 -8.54 25.59
C ASN A 549 -6.67 -7.08 26.04
N ASP A 550 -5.41 -6.62 26.16
CA ASP A 550 -5.07 -5.25 26.57
C ASP A 550 -5.63 -4.15 25.65
N LEU A 551 -6.12 -4.50 24.46
CA LEU A 551 -6.69 -3.57 23.48
C LEU A 551 -8.22 -3.54 23.48
N ILE A 552 -8.86 -4.35 24.33
CA ILE A 552 -10.31 -4.48 24.42
C ILE A 552 -10.71 -4.25 25.86
N PHE A 553 -11.54 -3.24 26.09
CA PHE A 553 -12.07 -2.90 27.38
C PHE A 553 -13.57 -3.21 27.44
N ARG A 554 -14.11 -3.36 28.64
CA ARG A 554 -15.51 -3.63 28.91
C ARG A 554 -16.15 -2.44 29.63
N GLU A 555 -17.28 -1.93 29.12
CA GLU A 555 -18.06 -0.86 29.77
C GLU A 555 -18.99 -1.44 30.83
N LYS A 556 -19.14 -0.71 31.93
CA LYS A 556 -19.98 -1.09 33.08
C LYS A 556 -21.45 -0.65 32.94
N ASP A 557 -21.97 -0.65 31.73
CA ASP A 557 -23.37 -0.23 31.50
C ASP A 557 -24.34 -1.34 31.89
N LYS A 558 -25.48 -0.96 32.48
CA LYS A 558 -26.50 -1.91 32.87
C LYS A 558 -27.60 -2.00 31.80
N PRO A 559 -27.99 -3.22 31.39
CA PRO A 559 -29.05 -3.39 30.42
C PRO A 559 -30.40 -2.88 30.95
N LEU A 560 -31.19 -2.23 30.10
CA LEU A 560 -32.56 -1.86 30.39
C LEU A 560 -33.49 -3.08 30.28
N PRO A 561 -34.57 -3.13 31.11
CA PRO A 561 -35.57 -4.19 30.98
C PRO A 561 -36.17 -4.24 29.58
N THR A 562 -36.49 -5.44 29.10
CA THR A 562 -37.05 -5.67 27.75
C THR A 562 -38.31 -4.84 27.49
N GLU A 563 -39.16 -4.67 28.49
CA GLU A 563 -40.39 -3.89 28.35
C GLU A 563 -40.12 -2.40 28.14
N ALA A 564 -39.08 -1.85 28.79
CA ALA A 564 -38.69 -0.47 28.60
C ALA A 564 -38.14 -0.25 27.14
N ILE A 565 -37.45 -1.22 26.58
CA ILE A 565 -37.00 -1.14 25.18
C ILE A 565 -38.18 -1.25 24.21
N ARG A 566 -39.14 -2.14 24.45
CA ARG A 566 -40.35 -2.25 23.63
C ARG A 566 -41.13 -0.94 23.60
N GLU A 567 -41.30 -0.29 24.74
CA GLU A 567 -41.98 1.00 24.82
C GLU A 567 -41.23 2.08 24.01
N LYS A 568 -39.90 2.16 24.15
CA LYS A 568 -39.06 3.09 23.36
C LYS A 568 -39.20 2.83 21.86
N LEU A 569 -39.18 1.59 21.44
CA LEU A 569 -39.37 1.20 20.04
C LEU A 569 -40.76 1.56 19.52
N ARG A 570 -41.82 1.39 20.34
CA ARG A 570 -43.19 1.79 19.99
C ARG A 570 -43.28 3.29 19.77
N MET A 571 -42.70 4.09 20.68
CA MET A 571 -42.68 5.55 20.58
C MET A 571 -41.94 6.03 19.31
N LEU A 572 -40.79 5.41 18.99
CA LEU A 572 -40.04 5.71 17.75
C LEU A 572 -40.82 5.30 16.50
N LYS A 573 -41.51 4.16 16.54
CA LYS A 573 -42.30 3.67 15.42
C LYS A 573 -43.45 4.62 15.08
N ASP A 574 -44.19 5.04 16.09
CA ASP A 574 -45.32 5.98 15.94
C ASP A 574 -44.87 7.28 15.26
N VAL A 575 -43.75 7.87 15.71
CA VAL A 575 -43.26 9.11 15.12
C VAL A 575 -42.67 8.92 13.72
N CYS A 576 -42.06 7.76 13.42
CA CYS A 576 -41.57 7.47 12.08
C CYS A 576 -42.67 7.23 11.06
N GLU A 577 -43.83 6.72 11.47
CA GLU A 577 -45.00 6.48 10.62
C GLU A 577 -45.86 7.74 10.42
N ASN A 578 -45.98 8.61 11.44
CA ASN A 578 -46.97 9.69 11.48
C ASN A 578 -46.35 11.09 11.61
N GLY A 579 -45.04 11.21 11.87
CA GLY A 579 -44.35 12.48 12.12
C GLY A 579 -43.38 12.89 11.02
N ASP A 580 -42.62 13.91 11.33
CA ASP A 580 -41.52 14.42 10.50
C ASP A 580 -40.16 14.21 11.15
N ASP A 581 -39.08 14.57 10.44
CA ASP A 581 -37.70 14.39 10.92
C ASP A 581 -37.38 15.15 12.20
N GLU A 582 -38.00 16.32 12.44
CA GLU A 582 -37.77 17.07 13.68
C GLU A 582 -38.51 16.42 14.87
N GLN A 583 -39.72 15.97 14.66
CA GLN A 583 -40.47 15.20 15.67
C GLN A 583 -39.76 13.88 16.00
N ALA A 584 -39.22 13.21 14.97
CA ALA A 584 -38.42 12.00 15.16
C ALA A 584 -37.13 12.27 15.95
N ARG A 585 -36.48 13.40 15.72
CA ARG A 585 -35.28 13.83 16.47
C ARG A 585 -35.62 14.10 17.96
N GLU A 586 -36.69 14.83 18.23
CA GLU A 586 -37.13 15.08 19.61
C GLU A 586 -37.55 13.78 20.33
N MET A 587 -38.21 12.86 19.61
CA MET A 587 -38.52 11.55 20.17
C MET A 587 -37.25 10.74 20.44
N LEU A 588 -36.25 10.79 19.53
CA LEU A 588 -34.97 10.10 19.72
C LEU A 588 -34.23 10.64 20.96
N ARG A 589 -34.29 11.95 21.26
CA ARG A 589 -33.79 12.53 22.52
C ARG A 589 -34.50 11.99 23.73
N LYS A 590 -35.81 11.85 23.67
CA LYS A 590 -36.61 11.31 24.78
C LYS A 590 -36.27 9.86 25.08
N VAL A 591 -36.06 9.03 24.05
CA VAL A 591 -35.77 7.60 24.24
C VAL A 591 -34.30 7.32 24.51
N VAL A 592 -33.38 8.23 24.14
CA VAL A 592 -31.94 8.17 24.41
C VAL A 592 -31.54 9.38 25.28
N PRO A 593 -31.64 9.29 26.60
CA PRO A 593 -31.44 10.45 27.48
C PRO A 593 -30.03 11.06 27.43
N THR A 594 -29.03 10.30 26.95
CA THR A 594 -27.67 10.78 26.76
C THR A 594 -27.48 11.60 25.48
N PHE A 595 -28.52 11.72 24.63
CA PHE A 595 -28.49 12.52 23.41
C PHE A 595 -28.69 13.99 23.73
N LYS A 596 -27.61 14.77 23.70
CA LYS A 596 -27.60 16.22 24.01
C LYS A 596 -27.51 17.06 22.75
N ARG A 597 -27.93 18.32 22.84
CA ARG A 597 -27.62 19.31 21.79
C ARG A 597 -26.12 19.68 21.85
N PRO A 598 -25.52 20.05 20.73
CA PRO A 598 -24.12 20.51 20.72
C PRO A 598 -23.85 21.73 21.59
N GLU A 599 -24.89 22.48 21.94
CA GLU A 599 -24.85 23.70 22.74
C GLU A 599 -25.09 23.43 24.25
N GLU A 600 -25.47 22.22 24.62
CA GLU A 600 -25.65 21.73 25.99
C GLU A 600 -24.42 20.88 26.45
#